data_9f0af423e1ad7700026dc1a55dbb9dc8
#
_entry.id   9f0af423e1ad7700026dc1a55dbb9dc8
#
_cell.length_a   1.000
_cell.length_b   1.000
_cell.length_c   1.000
_cell.angle_alpha   90.00
_cell.angle_beta   90.00
_cell.angle_gamma   90.00
#
_symmetry.space_group_name_H-M   'P 1'
#
loop_
_entity.id
_entity.type
_entity.pdbx_description
1 polymer ?
#
loop_
_entity_poly.entity_id
_entity_poly.type
_entity_poly.pdbx_seq_one_letter_code
_entity_poly.pdbx_strand_id
1 'polypeptide(L)'
;MDWALAVERSAAGKATNRVEEALGKVEEYREILSTLDSWDAYLMQESRLPGPRANLELAFAVAQVGSADRLLQYAAFDSVEAPSNTKQEFLAVCGVVGLGYLAARGEGEYFAMLHHSASDPRWRIREAVALGLQEYGRTAFKQLLEIMEEWSNGTPLERRAVVATLCEPCLLADRGHAVRIVGIIDGITASLLGEEDRRSAELRVLRKGLAYGWSVAVAAQP
;
A
#
# COMPACT_ATOMS: atom_id res chain seq x y z
N MET A 1 -36.90 -5.28 13.89
CA MET A 1 -36.25 -4.95 12.58
C MET A 1 -35.20 -3.83 12.71
N ASP A 2 -34.67 -3.56 13.92
CA ASP A 2 -33.78 -2.40 14.17
C ASP A 2 -32.37 -2.75 14.66
N TRP A 3 -32.08 -4.00 14.98
CA TRP A 3 -30.78 -4.35 15.52
C TRP A 3 -29.68 -4.40 14.44
N ALA A 4 -29.99 -4.81 13.21
CA ALA A 4 -29.02 -4.90 12.11
C ALA A 4 -28.54 -3.49 11.71
N LEU A 5 -29.47 -2.52 11.59
CA LEU A 5 -29.15 -1.10 11.33
C LEU A 5 -28.37 -0.46 12.48
N ALA A 6 -28.61 -0.87 13.73
CA ALA A 6 -27.87 -0.39 14.88
C ALA A 6 -26.42 -0.95 14.90
N VAL A 7 -26.22 -2.22 14.50
CA VAL A 7 -24.90 -2.85 14.37
C VAL A 7 -24.09 -2.23 13.23
N GLU A 8 -24.72 -1.98 12.07
CA GLU A 8 -24.06 -1.32 10.94
C GLU A 8 -23.66 0.12 11.27
N ARG A 9 -24.53 0.91 11.89
CA ARG A 9 -24.22 2.26 12.36
C ARG A 9 -23.12 2.28 13.42
N SER A 10 -23.10 1.31 14.33
CA SER A 10 -22.05 1.17 15.35
C SER A 10 -20.71 0.77 14.74
N ALA A 11 -20.71 -0.11 13.73
CA ALA A 11 -19.50 -0.49 13.01
C ALA A 11 -18.96 0.67 12.16
N ALA A 12 -19.82 1.38 11.44
CA ALA A 12 -19.49 2.58 10.67
C ALA A 12 -18.95 3.70 11.57
N GLY A 13 -19.59 3.99 12.70
CA GLY A 13 -19.13 4.99 13.66
C GLY A 13 -17.78 4.65 14.29
N LYS A 14 -17.51 3.37 14.60
CA LYS A 14 -16.21 2.93 15.09
C LYS A 14 -15.12 3.01 14.01
N ALA A 15 -15.46 2.74 12.75
CA ALA A 15 -14.54 2.90 11.64
C ALA A 15 -14.18 4.38 11.42
N THR A 16 -15.17 5.28 11.45
CA THR A 16 -14.96 6.74 11.32
C THR A 16 -14.06 7.28 12.43
N ASN A 17 -14.32 6.92 13.69
CA ASN A 17 -13.46 7.32 14.81
C ASN A 17 -12.01 6.86 14.68
N ARG A 18 -11.77 5.65 14.18
CA ARG A 18 -10.42 5.14 13.95
C ARG A 18 -9.68 5.88 12.84
N VAL A 19 -10.40 6.25 11.78
CA VAL A 19 -9.83 7.04 10.68
C VAL A 19 -9.46 8.44 11.17
N GLU A 20 -10.34 9.11 11.92
CA GLU A 20 -10.07 10.43 12.51
C GLU A 20 -8.87 10.38 13.48
N GLU A 21 -8.78 9.35 14.32
CA GLU A 21 -7.64 9.15 15.22
C GLU A 21 -6.33 8.94 14.45
N ALA A 22 -6.37 8.13 13.37
CA ALA A 22 -5.19 7.89 12.54
C ALA A 22 -4.74 9.18 11.82
N LEU A 23 -5.67 9.96 11.28
CA LEU A 23 -5.37 11.25 10.64
C LEU A 23 -4.78 12.25 11.65
N GLY A 24 -5.32 12.30 12.88
CA GLY A 24 -4.76 13.12 13.94
C GLY A 24 -3.31 12.76 14.27
N LYS A 25 -2.99 11.45 14.31
CA LYS A 25 -1.61 11.00 14.53
C LYS A 25 -0.67 11.35 13.36
N VAL A 26 -1.14 11.27 12.13
CA VAL A 26 -0.34 11.70 10.97
C VAL A 26 0.02 13.17 11.09
N GLU A 27 -0.93 14.03 11.48
CA GLU A 27 -0.66 15.45 11.65
C GLU A 27 0.33 15.72 12.81
N GLU A 28 0.17 15.05 13.94
CA GLU A 28 1.11 15.13 15.07
C GLU A 28 2.54 14.77 14.64
N TYR A 29 2.69 13.68 13.86
CA TYR A 29 4.01 13.29 13.33
C TYR A 29 4.57 14.31 12.34
N ARG A 30 3.73 14.94 11.51
CA ARG A 30 4.17 16.01 10.60
C ARG A 30 4.73 17.20 11.35
N GLU A 31 4.04 17.62 12.42
CA GLU A 31 4.52 18.70 13.28
C GLU A 31 5.88 18.35 13.92
N ILE A 32 6.01 17.14 14.48
CA ILE A 32 7.29 16.69 15.06
C ILE A 32 8.39 16.68 14.01
N LEU A 33 8.16 16.09 12.82
CA LEU A 33 9.15 16.01 11.75
C LEU A 33 9.61 17.40 11.29
N SER A 34 8.74 18.41 11.35
CA SER A 34 9.09 19.79 10.97
C SER A 34 10.07 20.46 11.94
N THR A 35 10.19 19.95 13.17
CA THR A 35 11.09 20.48 14.20
C THR A 35 12.44 19.77 14.25
N LEU A 36 12.61 18.67 13.53
CA LEU A 36 13.80 17.84 13.57
C LEU A 36 14.78 18.17 12.43
N ASP A 37 16.05 18.39 12.77
CA ASP A 37 17.12 18.56 11.78
C ASP A 37 17.42 17.26 11.02
N SER A 38 17.33 16.12 11.70
CA SER A 38 17.54 14.79 11.14
C SER A 38 16.44 13.82 11.59
N TRP A 39 15.95 13.00 10.68
CA TRP A 39 14.80 12.12 10.94
C TRP A 39 15.19 10.67 11.28
N ASP A 40 16.33 10.19 10.82
CA ASP A 40 16.66 8.76 10.84
C ASP A 40 16.57 8.13 12.23
N ALA A 41 17.18 8.75 13.23
CA ALA A 41 17.15 8.25 14.60
C ALA A 41 15.72 8.21 15.17
N TYR A 42 14.94 9.26 14.92
CA TYR A 42 13.55 9.35 15.34
C TYR A 42 12.68 8.31 14.63
N LEU A 43 12.79 8.19 13.31
CA LEU A 43 12.03 7.21 12.51
C LEU A 43 12.32 5.77 12.96
N MET A 44 13.60 5.45 13.19
CA MET A 44 13.99 4.13 13.69
C MET A 44 13.45 3.87 15.10
N GLN A 45 13.44 4.87 15.98
CA GLN A 45 12.91 4.74 17.33
C GLN A 45 11.40 4.49 17.31
N GLU A 46 10.65 5.26 16.53
CA GLU A 46 9.19 5.22 16.46
C GLU A 46 8.65 4.20 15.45
N SER A 47 9.51 3.45 14.77
CA SER A 47 9.18 2.48 13.72
C SER A 47 8.22 1.38 14.13
N ARG A 48 8.13 1.06 15.43
CA ARG A 48 7.52 -0.16 16.00
C ARG A 48 8.16 -1.46 15.51
N LEU A 49 9.38 -1.38 14.94
CA LEU A 49 10.16 -2.54 14.51
C LEU A 49 11.38 -2.76 15.43
N PRO A 50 11.76 -4.02 15.67
CA PRO A 50 11.13 -5.26 15.18
C PRO A 50 9.75 -5.49 15.79
N GLY A 51 8.81 -5.97 14.97
CA GLY A 51 7.43 -6.18 15.42
C GLY A 51 6.49 -6.60 14.29
N PRO A 52 5.23 -6.96 14.60
CA PRO A 52 4.28 -7.45 13.60
C PRO A 52 3.80 -6.34 12.65
N ARG A 53 3.79 -5.09 13.09
CA ARG A 53 3.30 -3.93 12.33
C ARG A 53 4.27 -2.77 12.44
N ALA A 54 4.57 -2.15 11.30
CA ALA A 54 5.27 -0.87 11.25
C ALA A 54 4.32 0.29 11.64
N ASN A 55 4.90 1.42 11.98
CA ASN A 55 4.15 2.66 12.28
C ASN A 55 3.70 3.34 10.98
N LEU A 56 2.55 2.94 10.45
CA LEU A 56 2.07 3.46 9.16
C LEU A 56 1.69 4.94 9.23
N GLU A 57 1.16 5.41 10.34
CA GLU A 57 0.83 6.82 10.54
C GLU A 57 2.07 7.70 10.38
N LEU A 58 3.20 7.27 10.95
CA LEU A 58 4.48 7.95 10.78
C LEU A 58 5.01 7.83 9.34
N ALA A 59 4.86 6.65 8.69
CA ALA A 59 5.27 6.49 7.30
C ALA A 59 4.50 7.42 6.35
N PHE A 60 3.19 7.60 6.57
CA PHE A 60 2.38 8.57 5.82
C PHE A 60 2.80 10.01 6.10
N ALA A 61 3.10 10.37 7.34
CA ALA A 61 3.61 11.70 7.68
C ALA A 61 4.92 11.98 6.92
N VAL A 62 5.87 11.04 6.94
CA VAL A 62 7.14 11.15 6.19
C VAL A 62 6.89 11.34 4.69
N ALA A 63 5.99 10.55 4.09
CA ALA A 63 5.66 10.64 2.67
C ALA A 63 5.06 12.00 2.28
N GLN A 64 4.28 12.62 3.18
CA GLN A 64 3.64 13.92 2.94
C GLN A 64 4.61 15.10 3.01
N VAL A 65 5.57 15.08 3.93
CA VAL A 65 6.45 16.23 4.19
C VAL A 65 7.90 16.02 3.74
N GLY A 66 8.27 14.79 3.35
CA GLY A 66 9.62 14.46 2.86
C GLY A 66 9.93 15.16 1.54
N SER A 67 11.17 15.65 1.42
CA SER A 67 11.70 16.10 0.12
C SER A 67 11.91 14.89 -0.80
N ALA A 68 11.86 15.12 -2.12
CA ALA A 68 12.11 14.07 -3.10
C ALA A 68 13.45 13.35 -2.85
N ASP A 69 14.53 14.11 -2.61
CA ASP A 69 15.86 13.54 -2.35
C ASP A 69 15.86 12.59 -1.15
N ARG A 70 15.20 12.99 -0.04
CA ARG A 70 15.12 12.15 1.17
C ARG A 70 14.31 10.87 0.93
N LEU A 71 13.17 11.00 0.25
CA LEU A 71 12.31 9.85 -0.06
C LEU A 71 13.01 8.89 -1.00
N LEU A 72 13.75 9.38 -2.00
CA LEU A 72 14.56 8.58 -2.90
C LEU A 72 15.69 7.88 -2.16
N GLN A 73 16.41 8.58 -1.28
CA GLN A 73 17.46 8.00 -0.43
C GLN A 73 16.91 6.84 0.41
N TYR A 74 15.75 7.04 1.05
CA TYR A 74 15.13 5.98 1.85
C TYR A 74 14.64 4.80 1.00
N ALA A 75 14.06 5.06 -0.17
CA ALA A 75 13.60 4.01 -1.08
C ALA A 75 14.77 3.18 -1.66
N ALA A 76 15.97 3.74 -1.70
CA ALA A 76 17.17 3.06 -2.20
C ALA A 76 17.75 2.02 -1.23
N PHE A 77 17.38 2.02 0.05
CA PHE A 77 17.88 1.01 1.00
C PHE A 77 17.45 -0.39 0.59
N ASP A 78 18.42 -1.21 0.22
CA ASP A 78 18.20 -2.60 -0.16
C ASP A 78 17.99 -3.53 1.06
N SER A 79 17.85 -4.83 0.81
CA SER A 79 17.63 -5.83 1.87
C SER A 79 18.89 -6.15 2.70
N VAL A 80 20.07 -5.70 2.28
CA VAL A 80 21.32 -5.84 3.03
C VAL A 80 21.48 -4.66 4.01
N GLU A 81 21.22 -3.44 3.55
CA GLU A 81 21.31 -2.21 4.35
C GLU A 81 20.14 -2.11 5.35
N ALA A 82 18.96 -2.52 4.93
CA ALA A 82 17.73 -2.48 5.71
C ALA A 82 17.05 -3.87 5.77
N PRO A 83 17.60 -4.83 6.51
CA PRO A 83 17.09 -6.20 6.57
C PRO A 83 15.65 -6.25 7.09
N SER A 84 14.93 -7.31 6.69
CA SER A 84 13.53 -7.51 7.11
C SER A 84 13.38 -7.54 8.63
N ASN A 85 12.35 -6.86 9.13
CA ASN A 85 12.00 -6.74 10.54
C ASN A 85 13.06 -6.03 11.40
N THR A 86 13.84 -5.13 10.81
CA THR A 86 14.75 -4.22 11.51
C THR A 86 14.20 -2.80 11.53
N LYS A 87 14.74 -1.95 12.37
CA LYS A 87 14.40 -0.52 12.41
C LYS A 87 14.76 0.20 11.12
N GLN A 88 15.82 -0.26 10.45
CA GLN A 88 16.26 0.27 9.15
C GLN A 88 15.25 -0.03 8.03
N GLU A 89 14.58 -1.21 8.06
CA GLU A 89 13.51 -1.51 7.10
C GLU A 89 12.43 -0.42 7.08
N PHE A 90 12.20 0.22 8.22
CA PHE A 90 11.18 1.29 8.31
C PHE A 90 11.54 2.51 7.46
N LEU A 91 12.82 2.87 7.35
CA LEU A 91 13.25 3.96 6.47
C LEU A 91 12.91 3.63 5.00
N ALA A 92 13.22 2.40 4.57
CA ALA A 92 12.86 1.93 3.23
C ALA A 92 11.34 1.93 2.99
N VAL A 93 10.55 1.52 3.99
CA VAL A 93 9.07 1.61 3.93
C VAL A 93 8.62 3.06 3.72
N CYS A 94 9.15 4.01 4.48
CA CYS A 94 8.83 5.43 4.34
C CYS A 94 9.18 5.96 2.94
N GLY A 95 10.34 5.56 2.41
CA GLY A 95 10.77 5.94 1.06
C GLY A 95 9.81 5.42 -0.01
N VAL A 96 9.49 4.12 0.02
CA VAL A 96 8.62 3.50 -0.99
C VAL A 96 7.19 4.02 -0.94
N VAL A 97 6.61 4.25 0.25
CA VAL A 97 5.32 4.96 0.38
C VAL A 97 5.44 6.35 -0.23
N GLY A 98 6.54 7.07 0.06
CA GLY A 98 6.83 8.40 -0.46
C GLY A 98 6.89 8.48 -1.99
N LEU A 99 7.39 7.45 -2.67
CA LEU A 99 7.40 7.40 -4.15
C LEU A 99 5.98 7.53 -4.73
N GLY A 100 4.97 6.91 -4.10
CA GLY A 100 3.59 7.04 -4.53
C GLY A 100 3.05 8.46 -4.34
N TYR A 101 3.42 9.14 -3.26
CA TYR A 101 3.08 10.55 -3.01
C TYR A 101 3.76 11.49 -4.01
N LEU A 102 5.02 11.24 -4.37
CA LEU A 102 5.72 12.00 -5.39
C LEU A 102 5.05 11.82 -6.76
N ALA A 103 4.72 10.58 -7.14
CA ALA A 103 3.98 10.29 -8.36
C ALA A 103 2.63 11.03 -8.40
N ALA A 104 1.89 11.09 -7.28
CA ALA A 104 0.63 11.81 -7.17
C ALA A 104 0.77 13.34 -7.37
N ARG A 105 1.97 13.88 -7.17
CA ARG A 105 2.29 15.30 -7.44
C ARG A 105 2.70 15.59 -8.89
N GLY A 106 2.65 14.58 -9.76
CA GLY A 106 2.95 14.71 -11.18
C GLY A 106 4.37 14.31 -11.58
N GLU A 107 5.11 13.70 -10.70
CA GLU A 107 6.45 13.19 -10.95
C GLU A 107 6.37 11.73 -11.41
N GLY A 108 6.27 11.51 -12.74
CA GLY A 108 6.01 10.17 -13.33
C GLY A 108 7.20 9.19 -13.27
N GLU A 109 8.40 9.64 -13.00
CA GLU A 109 9.63 8.82 -13.04
C GLU A 109 9.67 7.71 -11.98
N TYR A 110 8.85 7.80 -10.92
CA TYR A 110 8.91 6.88 -9.78
C TYR A 110 8.17 5.55 -9.99
N PHE A 111 7.37 5.40 -11.03
CA PHE A 111 6.65 4.14 -11.29
C PHE A 111 7.59 2.96 -11.56
N ALA A 112 8.72 3.17 -12.22
CA ALA A 112 9.72 2.12 -12.43
C ALA A 112 10.31 1.64 -11.10
N MET A 113 10.54 2.54 -10.14
CA MET A 113 11.02 2.17 -8.80
C MET A 113 9.96 1.42 -7.99
N LEU A 114 8.70 1.87 -8.05
CA LEU A 114 7.57 1.18 -7.42
C LEU A 114 7.38 -0.22 -8.02
N HIS A 115 7.50 -0.37 -9.34
CA HIS A 115 7.43 -1.66 -10.03
C HIS A 115 8.53 -2.61 -9.56
N HIS A 116 9.78 -2.15 -9.52
CA HIS A 116 10.89 -2.91 -8.98
C HIS A 116 10.63 -3.35 -7.53
N SER A 117 10.16 -2.44 -6.69
CA SER A 117 9.85 -2.69 -5.28
C SER A 117 8.67 -3.64 -5.07
N ALA A 118 7.79 -3.84 -6.06
CA ALA A 118 6.69 -4.81 -6.01
C ALA A 118 7.20 -6.27 -5.89
N SER A 119 8.44 -6.53 -6.30
CA SER A 119 9.11 -7.83 -6.21
C SER A 119 10.18 -7.90 -5.11
N ASP A 120 10.25 -6.92 -4.20
CA ASP A 120 11.22 -6.90 -3.08
C ASP A 120 11.05 -8.15 -2.18
N PRO A 121 12.14 -8.78 -1.72
CA PRO A 121 12.06 -9.92 -0.80
C PRO A 121 11.37 -9.58 0.52
N ARG A 122 11.45 -8.33 0.98
CA ARG A 122 10.83 -7.83 2.21
C ARG A 122 9.33 -7.59 1.99
N TRP A 123 8.48 -8.28 2.71
CA TRP A 123 7.03 -8.17 2.52
C TRP A 123 6.50 -6.76 2.84
N ARG A 124 7.12 -6.02 3.77
CA ARG A 124 6.69 -4.65 4.11
C ARG A 124 6.96 -3.66 2.98
N ILE A 125 8.02 -3.88 2.21
CA ILE A 125 8.29 -3.06 1.02
C ILE A 125 7.22 -3.29 -0.03
N ARG A 126 6.83 -4.54 -0.27
CA ARG A 126 5.70 -4.86 -1.18
C ARG A 126 4.37 -4.28 -0.70
N GLU A 127 4.11 -4.19 0.61
CA GLU A 127 2.95 -3.47 1.16
C GLU A 127 3.08 -1.96 0.95
N ALA A 128 4.26 -1.39 1.16
CA ALA A 128 4.52 0.03 0.95
C ALA A 128 4.24 0.47 -0.50
N VAL A 129 4.54 -0.39 -1.49
CA VAL A 129 4.15 -0.16 -2.89
C VAL A 129 2.65 0.01 -3.04
N ALA A 130 1.87 -0.91 -2.47
CA ALA A 130 0.40 -0.82 -2.55
C ALA A 130 -0.13 0.46 -1.88
N LEU A 131 0.40 0.83 -0.70
CA LEU A 131 0.01 2.04 0.01
C LEU A 131 0.32 3.31 -0.79
N GLY A 132 1.50 3.39 -1.41
CA GLY A 132 1.88 4.52 -2.27
C GLY A 132 1.00 4.62 -3.53
N LEU A 133 0.72 3.50 -4.18
CA LEU A 133 -0.13 3.46 -5.37
C LEU A 133 -1.61 3.72 -5.05
N GLN A 134 -2.08 3.35 -3.87
CA GLN A 134 -3.43 3.72 -3.40
C GLN A 134 -3.56 5.24 -3.27
N GLU A 135 -2.55 5.92 -2.74
CA GLU A 135 -2.55 7.38 -2.66
C GLU A 135 -2.55 8.02 -4.05
N TYR A 136 -1.72 7.53 -4.97
CA TYR A 136 -1.76 7.96 -6.36
C TYR A 136 -3.14 7.76 -6.99
N GLY A 137 -3.79 6.62 -6.74
CA GLY A 137 -5.11 6.30 -7.27
C GLY A 137 -6.24 7.21 -6.79
N ARG A 138 -6.09 7.86 -5.64
CA ARG A 138 -7.07 8.85 -5.15
C ARG A 138 -7.15 10.09 -6.02
N THR A 139 -6.06 10.45 -6.68
CA THR A 139 -5.96 11.64 -7.54
C THR A 139 -5.96 11.32 -9.03
N ALA A 140 -5.50 10.15 -9.42
CA ALA A 140 -5.24 9.76 -10.81
C ALA A 140 -5.70 8.32 -11.11
N PHE A 141 -6.95 7.98 -10.75
CA PHE A 141 -7.47 6.61 -10.82
C PHE A 141 -7.38 5.99 -12.22
N LYS A 142 -7.69 6.76 -13.27
CA LYS A 142 -7.60 6.26 -14.65
C LYS A 142 -6.19 5.82 -15.01
N GLN A 143 -5.21 6.64 -14.69
CA GLN A 143 -3.80 6.35 -14.94
C GLN A 143 -3.33 5.17 -14.06
N LEU A 144 -3.78 5.09 -12.81
CA LEU A 144 -3.50 3.94 -11.97
C LEU A 144 -4.02 2.65 -12.62
N LEU A 145 -5.24 2.64 -13.15
CA LEU A 145 -5.79 1.45 -13.81
C LEU A 145 -4.93 1.02 -15.00
N GLU A 146 -4.48 1.94 -15.84
CA GLU A 146 -3.61 1.66 -17.00
C GLU A 146 -2.32 0.95 -16.55
N ILE A 147 -1.69 1.43 -15.48
CA ILE A 147 -0.50 0.82 -14.88
C ILE A 147 -0.83 -0.57 -14.31
N MET A 148 -1.95 -0.71 -13.61
CA MET A 148 -2.35 -1.97 -12.98
C MET A 148 -2.76 -3.03 -14.01
N GLU A 149 -3.36 -2.64 -15.13
CA GLU A 149 -3.63 -3.52 -16.26
C GLU A 149 -2.33 -4.08 -16.86
N GLU A 150 -1.28 -3.27 -16.98
CA GLU A 150 0.05 -3.74 -17.41
C GLU A 150 0.64 -4.73 -16.40
N TRP A 151 0.70 -4.39 -15.11
CA TRP A 151 1.29 -5.24 -14.08
C TRP A 151 0.48 -6.53 -13.82
N SER A 152 -0.80 -6.56 -14.19
CA SER A 152 -1.65 -7.75 -14.07
C SER A 152 -1.20 -8.93 -14.93
N ASN A 153 -0.37 -8.66 -15.94
CA ASN A 153 0.23 -9.66 -16.83
C ASN A 153 1.66 -10.08 -16.42
N GLY A 154 2.18 -9.53 -15.34
CA GLY A 154 3.54 -9.75 -14.87
C GLY A 154 3.69 -10.99 -13.99
N THR A 155 4.73 -10.96 -13.15
CA THR A 155 5.06 -12.00 -12.17
C THR A 155 3.98 -12.16 -11.10
N PRO A 156 3.97 -13.27 -10.33
CA PRO A 156 3.02 -13.42 -9.23
C PRO A 156 3.10 -12.31 -8.17
N LEU A 157 4.28 -11.71 -7.94
CA LEU A 157 4.43 -10.61 -6.98
C LEU A 157 3.89 -9.29 -7.54
N GLU A 158 4.09 -9.01 -8.81
CA GLU A 158 3.50 -7.84 -9.49
C GLU A 158 1.96 -7.94 -9.50
N ARG A 159 1.41 -9.10 -9.90
CA ARG A 159 -0.04 -9.36 -9.82
C ARG A 159 -0.57 -9.22 -8.38
N ARG A 160 0.20 -9.63 -7.39
CA ARG A 160 -0.16 -9.41 -5.98
C ARG A 160 -0.19 -7.91 -5.62
N ALA A 161 0.77 -7.12 -6.12
CA ALA A 161 0.76 -5.67 -5.91
C ALA A 161 -0.49 -5.03 -6.53
N VAL A 162 -0.91 -5.45 -7.73
CA VAL A 162 -2.18 -5.03 -8.35
C VAL A 162 -3.37 -5.29 -7.44
N VAL A 163 -3.51 -6.53 -6.95
CA VAL A 163 -4.62 -6.90 -6.06
C VAL A 163 -4.61 -6.06 -4.79
N ALA A 164 -3.44 -5.89 -4.15
CA ALA A 164 -3.33 -5.13 -2.92
C ALA A 164 -3.61 -3.63 -3.11
N THR A 165 -3.22 -3.08 -4.26
CA THR A 165 -3.47 -1.68 -4.60
C THR A 165 -4.95 -1.42 -4.87
N LEU A 166 -5.57 -2.21 -5.75
CA LEU A 166 -6.92 -1.95 -6.24
C LEU A 166 -8.03 -2.36 -5.27
N CYS A 167 -7.79 -3.40 -4.44
CA CYS A 167 -8.77 -3.84 -3.46
C CYS A 167 -8.72 -3.00 -2.18
N GLU A 168 -8.83 -1.68 -2.34
CA GLU A 168 -8.91 -0.69 -1.28
C GLU A 168 -10.32 -0.09 -1.25
N PRO A 169 -11.00 -0.05 -0.08
CA PRO A 169 -12.38 0.41 0.02
C PRO A 169 -12.66 1.75 -0.63
N CYS A 170 -11.75 2.73 -0.51
CA CYS A 170 -11.95 4.05 -1.10
C CYS A 170 -11.89 4.04 -2.64
N LEU A 171 -11.11 3.15 -3.26
CA LEU A 171 -11.06 2.98 -4.72
C LEU A 171 -12.26 2.19 -5.25
N LEU A 172 -12.83 1.33 -4.41
CA LEU A 172 -14.01 0.52 -4.71
C LEU A 172 -15.33 1.23 -4.43
N ALA A 173 -15.31 2.43 -3.84
CA ALA A 173 -16.53 3.16 -3.48
C ALA A 173 -17.34 3.60 -4.73
N ASP A 174 -16.66 3.93 -5.83
CA ASP A 174 -17.31 4.22 -7.10
C ASP A 174 -17.65 2.91 -7.84
N ARG A 175 -18.90 2.76 -8.26
CA ARG A 175 -19.37 1.54 -8.93
C ARG A 175 -18.67 1.27 -10.27
N GLY A 176 -18.35 2.30 -11.03
CA GLY A 176 -17.62 2.17 -12.30
C GLY A 176 -16.19 1.69 -12.07
N HIS A 177 -15.54 2.22 -11.05
CA HIS A 177 -14.23 1.76 -10.60
C HIS A 177 -14.28 0.29 -10.14
N ALA A 178 -15.24 -0.06 -9.29
CA ALA A 178 -15.39 -1.42 -8.76
C ALA A 178 -15.57 -2.46 -9.88
N VAL A 179 -16.38 -2.18 -10.90
CA VAL A 179 -16.56 -3.09 -12.05
C VAL A 179 -15.24 -3.33 -12.78
N ARG A 180 -14.43 -2.30 -13.01
CA ARG A 180 -13.13 -2.45 -13.67
C ARG A 180 -12.13 -3.20 -12.78
N ILE A 181 -12.07 -2.89 -11.50
CA ILE A 181 -11.22 -3.58 -10.54
C ILE A 181 -11.57 -5.07 -10.48
N VAL A 182 -12.86 -5.41 -10.37
CA VAL A 182 -13.33 -6.80 -10.36
C VAL A 182 -12.90 -7.52 -11.64
N GLY A 183 -13.00 -6.89 -12.81
CA GLY A 183 -12.53 -7.48 -14.07
C GLY A 183 -11.03 -7.80 -14.07
N ILE A 184 -10.20 -6.92 -13.51
CA ILE A 184 -8.75 -7.13 -13.41
C ILE A 184 -8.43 -8.30 -12.45
N ILE A 185 -9.03 -8.31 -11.25
CA ILE A 185 -8.75 -9.38 -10.26
C ILE A 185 -9.32 -10.73 -10.70
N ASP A 186 -10.41 -10.74 -11.49
CA ASP A 186 -10.93 -11.96 -12.11
C ASP A 186 -9.94 -12.52 -13.15
N GLY A 187 -9.40 -11.67 -14.02
CA GLY A 187 -8.34 -12.03 -14.96
C GLY A 187 -7.10 -12.60 -14.26
N ILE A 188 -6.63 -11.96 -13.18
CA ILE A 188 -5.52 -12.47 -12.36
C ILE A 188 -5.90 -13.83 -11.73
N THR A 189 -7.14 -13.99 -11.27
CA THR A 189 -7.60 -15.27 -10.70
C THR A 189 -7.61 -16.38 -11.75
N ALA A 190 -8.11 -16.10 -12.94
CA ALA A 190 -8.12 -17.04 -14.05
C ALA A 190 -6.70 -17.46 -14.49
N SER A 191 -5.73 -16.52 -14.45
CA SER A 191 -4.33 -16.80 -14.81
C SER A 191 -3.66 -17.85 -13.93
N LEU A 192 -4.17 -18.09 -12.70
CA LEU A 192 -3.65 -19.14 -11.82
C LEU A 192 -3.75 -20.56 -12.42
N LEU A 193 -4.64 -20.76 -13.36
CA LEU A 193 -4.81 -22.07 -14.01
C LEU A 193 -3.63 -22.43 -14.92
N GLY A 194 -2.99 -21.43 -15.52
CA GLY A 194 -1.83 -21.59 -16.40
C GLY A 194 -0.47 -21.68 -15.70
N GLU A 195 -0.43 -21.54 -14.36
CA GLU A 195 0.84 -21.57 -13.62
C GLU A 195 1.43 -22.98 -13.55
N GLU A 196 2.68 -23.12 -14.02
CA GLU A 196 3.40 -24.40 -14.03
C GLU A 196 3.82 -24.81 -12.61
N ASP A 197 4.47 -23.92 -11.85
CA ASP A 197 4.85 -24.17 -10.45
C ASP A 197 3.80 -23.65 -9.46
N ARG A 198 2.76 -24.44 -9.27
CA ARG A 198 1.67 -24.13 -8.32
C ARG A 198 2.09 -24.07 -6.85
N ARG A 199 3.33 -24.46 -6.52
CA ARG A 199 3.86 -24.50 -5.15
C ARG A 199 4.88 -23.41 -4.86
N SER A 200 5.22 -22.55 -5.82
CA SER A 200 6.16 -21.44 -5.60
C SER A 200 5.73 -20.56 -4.43
N ALA A 201 6.71 -19.98 -3.76
CA ALA A 201 6.46 -19.08 -2.63
C ALA A 201 5.68 -17.84 -3.08
N GLU A 202 6.02 -17.30 -4.24
CA GLU A 202 5.40 -16.10 -4.81
C GLU A 202 3.93 -16.34 -5.16
N LEU A 203 3.62 -17.49 -5.76
CA LEU A 203 2.23 -17.84 -6.09
C LEU A 203 1.38 -18.07 -4.83
N ARG A 204 1.98 -18.58 -3.74
CA ARG A 204 1.28 -18.65 -2.45
C ARG A 204 0.95 -17.26 -1.90
N VAL A 205 1.87 -16.30 -2.06
CA VAL A 205 1.65 -14.90 -1.67
C VAL A 205 0.54 -14.27 -2.51
N LEU A 206 0.53 -14.48 -3.84
CA LEU A 206 -0.54 -14.02 -4.73
C LEU A 206 -1.91 -14.59 -4.32
N ARG A 207 -2.02 -15.90 -4.10
CA ARG A 207 -3.29 -16.53 -3.68
C ARG A 207 -3.84 -15.96 -2.38
N LYS A 208 -2.96 -15.68 -1.40
CA LYS A 208 -3.38 -15.02 -0.16
C LYS A 208 -3.88 -13.60 -0.42
N GLY A 209 -3.18 -12.87 -1.29
CA GLY A 209 -3.60 -11.53 -1.72
C GLY A 209 -4.97 -11.54 -2.39
N LEU A 210 -5.19 -12.47 -3.34
CA LEU A 210 -6.48 -12.65 -4.02
C LEU A 210 -7.61 -12.99 -3.06
N ALA A 211 -7.38 -13.92 -2.12
CA ALA A 211 -8.41 -14.30 -1.15
C ALA A 211 -8.87 -13.11 -0.30
N TYR A 212 -7.92 -12.26 0.13
CA TYR A 212 -8.23 -11.02 0.83
C TYR A 212 -8.88 -9.99 -0.09
N GLY A 213 -8.31 -9.75 -1.27
CA GLY A 213 -8.81 -8.77 -2.25
C GLY A 213 -10.26 -9.05 -2.65
N TRP A 214 -10.61 -10.30 -2.94
CA TRP A 214 -11.99 -10.68 -3.23
C TRP A 214 -12.93 -10.40 -2.04
N SER A 215 -12.51 -10.66 -0.80
CA SER A 215 -13.33 -10.36 0.36
C SER A 215 -13.63 -8.86 0.49
N VAL A 216 -12.65 -8.00 0.19
CA VAL A 216 -12.82 -6.54 0.20
C VAL A 216 -13.72 -6.08 -0.95
N ALA A 217 -13.50 -6.60 -2.17
CA ALA A 217 -14.29 -6.22 -3.34
C ALA A 217 -15.78 -6.57 -3.18
N VAL A 218 -16.08 -7.77 -2.68
CA VAL A 218 -17.48 -8.21 -2.43
C VAL A 218 -18.11 -7.39 -1.30
N ALA A 219 -17.35 -7.05 -0.25
CA ALA A 219 -17.88 -6.23 0.84
C ALA A 219 -18.18 -4.79 0.42
N ALA A 220 -17.43 -4.24 -0.53
CA ALA A 220 -17.63 -2.88 -1.03
C ALA A 220 -18.82 -2.75 -2.00
N GLN A 221 -19.13 -3.82 -2.73
CA GLN A 221 -20.21 -3.87 -3.75
C GLN A 221 -20.96 -5.20 -3.62
N PRO A 222 -21.85 -5.33 -2.60
CA PRO A 222 -22.62 -6.54 -2.34
C PRO A 222 -23.69 -6.85 -3.39
#